data_94207b9c99822f4c6a7dddb7e56a6e19
#
_entry.id   94207b9c99822f4c6a7dddb7e56a6e19
#
_cell.length_a   1.000
_cell.length_b   1.000
_cell.length_c   1.000
_cell.angle_alpha   90.00
_cell.angle_beta   90.00
_cell.angle_gamma   90.00
#
_symmetry.space_group_name_H-M   'P 1'
#
loop_
_entity.id
_entity.type
_entity.pdbx_description
1 polymer ?
#
loop_
_entity_poly.entity_id
_entity_poly.type
_entity_poly.pdbx_seq_one_letter_code
_entity_poly.pdbx_strand_id
1 'polypeptide(L)'
;MKTQAVKILSVLFMLAMVSFTGKQDKNALSLYSELDRSSAPNTISKNEKGKGWILLFDGTSRDQWHGYNLSGFPDSWTIEDGTFTMNSKGGQEDQDIITNKKYKSFAFSFDFKLTKGANSGIIFQVEENPKYKFPYETGPEFQIIDHENWPDKLEDWQILGANYAMYPPLAKPYKPVGEWNSALLVVDGNHVTQVLNGVIVVSYEKYSDDWKKRRDSGKWADYPDYGKYDEGHISLQNHGTKVWYRNLKIKEF
;
A
#
# COMPACT_ATOMS: atom_id res chain seq x y z
N MET A 1 12.22 -45.04 -13.11
CA MET A 1 12.13 -43.96 -14.11
C MET A 1 11.01 -42.93 -13.83
N LYS A 2 9.87 -43.26 -13.21
CA LYS A 2 8.79 -42.30 -12.92
C LYS A 2 9.13 -41.23 -11.86
N THR A 3 10.04 -41.52 -10.92
CA THR A 3 10.39 -40.63 -9.81
C THR A 3 11.34 -39.48 -10.22
N GLN A 4 12.13 -39.62 -11.27
CA GLN A 4 13.01 -38.55 -11.77
C GLN A 4 12.28 -37.52 -12.61
N ALA A 5 11.26 -37.94 -13.38
CA ALA A 5 10.45 -37.01 -14.21
C ALA A 5 9.64 -36.02 -13.35
N VAL A 6 9.10 -36.48 -12.20
CA VAL A 6 8.33 -35.62 -11.29
C VAL A 6 9.23 -34.59 -10.60
N LYS A 7 10.47 -34.95 -10.23
CA LYS A 7 11.42 -34.00 -9.64
C LYS A 7 11.89 -32.93 -10.62
N ILE A 8 12.09 -33.29 -11.89
CA ILE A 8 12.52 -32.35 -12.93
C ILE A 8 11.39 -31.38 -13.27
N LEU A 9 10.15 -31.85 -13.30
CA LEU A 9 8.97 -31.00 -13.58
C LEU A 9 8.72 -29.99 -12.44
N SER A 10 8.90 -30.41 -11.18
CA SER A 10 8.74 -29.51 -10.02
C SER A 10 9.85 -28.45 -9.93
N VAL A 11 11.08 -28.79 -10.30
CA VAL A 11 12.21 -27.85 -10.34
C VAL A 11 12.06 -26.87 -11.51
N LEU A 12 11.60 -27.30 -12.66
CA LEU A 12 11.30 -26.43 -13.81
C LEU A 12 10.14 -25.48 -13.52
N PHE A 13 9.10 -25.93 -12.80
CA PHE A 13 7.98 -25.07 -12.40
C PHE A 13 8.38 -24.05 -11.33
N MET A 14 9.23 -24.41 -10.35
CA MET A 14 9.82 -23.47 -9.40
C MET A 14 10.74 -22.45 -10.08
N LEU A 15 11.59 -22.88 -11.01
CA LEU A 15 12.47 -21.97 -11.76
C LEU A 15 11.69 -21.01 -12.66
N ALA A 16 10.57 -21.44 -13.25
CA ALA A 16 9.69 -20.57 -14.03
C ALA A 16 8.97 -19.53 -13.15
N MET A 17 8.50 -19.91 -11.96
CA MET A 17 7.89 -18.95 -11.01
C MET A 17 8.91 -17.93 -10.49
N VAL A 18 10.11 -18.37 -10.12
CA VAL A 18 11.19 -17.46 -9.67
C VAL A 18 11.61 -16.49 -10.77
N SER A 19 11.60 -16.91 -12.05
CA SER A 19 11.92 -16.01 -13.18
C SER A 19 10.80 -15.02 -13.46
N PHE A 20 9.53 -15.37 -13.21
CA PHE A 20 8.37 -14.50 -13.43
C PHE A 20 8.28 -13.42 -12.34
N THR A 21 8.39 -13.79 -11.06
CA THR A 21 8.45 -12.84 -9.95
C THR A 21 9.62 -11.88 -10.09
N GLY A 22 10.81 -12.37 -10.41
CA GLY A 22 11.99 -11.53 -10.62
C GLY A 22 11.87 -10.50 -11.76
N LYS A 23 11.03 -10.73 -12.78
CA LYS A 23 10.74 -9.75 -13.84
C LYS A 23 9.81 -8.64 -13.35
N GLN A 24 8.75 -8.97 -12.62
CA GLN A 24 7.79 -8.01 -12.07
C GLN A 24 8.44 -7.15 -10.96
N ASP A 25 9.26 -7.75 -10.13
CA ASP A 25 10.03 -7.03 -9.12
C ASP A 25 11.03 -6.04 -9.75
N LYS A 26 11.70 -6.42 -10.84
CA LYS A 26 12.55 -5.49 -11.63
C LYS A 26 11.74 -4.35 -12.25
N ASN A 27 10.50 -4.62 -12.68
CA ASN A 27 9.59 -3.60 -13.18
C ASN A 27 9.22 -2.62 -12.07
N ALA A 28 8.92 -3.08 -10.85
CA ALA A 28 8.62 -2.22 -9.71
C ALA A 28 9.79 -1.28 -9.37
N LEU A 29 11.04 -1.77 -9.36
CA LEU A 29 12.21 -0.93 -9.15
C LEU A 29 12.44 0.06 -10.31
N SER A 30 12.15 -0.34 -11.55
CA SER A 30 12.17 0.56 -12.70
C SER A 30 11.15 1.70 -12.54
N LEU A 31 9.91 1.38 -12.18
CA LEU A 31 8.86 2.36 -11.89
C LEU A 31 9.25 3.30 -10.73
N TYR A 32 9.87 2.75 -9.67
CA TYR A 32 10.38 3.54 -8.57
C TYR A 32 11.47 4.53 -9.03
N SER A 33 12.32 4.15 -9.98
CA SER A 33 13.37 5.01 -10.54
C SER A 33 12.85 6.09 -11.51
N GLU A 34 11.64 5.96 -12.03
CA GLU A 34 11.00 6.99 -12.87
C GLU A 34 10.60 8.25 -12.10
N LEU A 35 10.43 8.13 -10.77
CA LEU A 35 9.93 9.19 -9.92
C LEU A 35 11.01 10.21 -9.60
N ASP A 36 10.74 11.48 -9.89
CA ASP A 36 11.63 12.59 -9.57
C ASP A 36 11.47 13.01 -8.11
N ARG A 37 12.48 12.66 -7.30
CA ARG A 37 12.54 12.99 -5.87
C ARG A 37 13.36 14.24 -5.57
N SER A 38 13.92 14.87 -6.60
CA SER A 38 14.66 16.13 -6.49
C SER A 38 13.79 17.36 -6.67
N SER A 39 12.60 17.20 -7.27
CA SER A 39 11.63 18.28 -7.45
C SER A 39 10.96 18.69 -6.14
N ALA A 40 10.36 19.88 -6.15
CA ALA A 40 9.54 20.35 -5.03
C ALA A 40 8.41 19.32 -4.72
N PRO A 41 8.04 19.13 -3.45
CA PRO A 41 6.96 18.22 -3.10
C PRO A 41 5.65 18.56 -3.83
N ASN A 42 4.83 17.53 -4.09
CA ASN A 42 3.52 17.64 -4.74
C ASN A 42 3.57 18.23 -6.15
N THR A 43 4.68 18.01 -6.83
CA THR A 43 4.83 18.38 -8.25
C THR A 43 5.03 17.13 -9.10
N ILE A 44 4.75 17.27 -10.39
CA ILE A 44 4.98 16.23 -11.38
C ILE A 44 5.82 16.78 -12.52
N SER A 45 6.98 16.20 -12.74
CA SER A 45 7.92 16.61 -13.79
C SER A 45 7.40 16.27 -15.18
N LYS A 46 7.96 16.92 -16.23
CA LYS A 46 7.65 16.60 -17.61
C LYS A 46 7.96 15.15 -17.96
N ASN A 47 9.04 14.60 -17.38
CA ASN A 47 9.44 13.21 -17.59
C ASN A 47 8.42 12.24 -16.99
N GLU A 48 7.99 12.49 -15.75
CA GLU A 48 6.96 11.67 -15.10
C GLU A 48 5.64 11.72 -15.88
N LYS A 49 5.19 12.92 -16.30
CA LYS A 49 3.99 13.06 -17.15
C LYS A 49 4.13 12.29 -18.46
N GLY A 50 5.29 12.38 -19.12
CA GLY A 50 5.57 11.66 -20.36
C GLY A 50 5.58 10.15 -20.22
N LYS A 51 5.78 9.65 -18.99
CA LYS A 51 5.73 8.22 -18.64
C LYS A 51 4.36 7.77 -18.12
N GLY A 52 3.37 8.66 -18.08
CA GLY A 52 1.99 8.36 -17.70
C GLY A 52 1.68 8.50 -16.20
N TRP A 53 2.57 9.11 -15.41
CA TRP A 53 2.26 9.44 -14.02
C TRP A 53 1.27 10.59 -13.91
N ILE A 54 0.37 10.51 -12.94
CA ILE A 54 -0.66 11.50 -12.60
C ILE A 54 -0.47 11.89 -11.13
N LEU A 55 -0.59 13.19 -10.84
CA LEU A 55 -0.57 13.70 -9.48
C LEU A 55 -1.96 13.59 -8.85
N LEU A 56 -2.08 12.93 -7.71
CA LEU A 56 -3.35 12.79 -6.97
C LEU A 56 -3.49 13.79 -5.83
N PHE A 57 -2.42 14.55 -5.50
CA PHE A 57 -2.44 15.57 -4.47
C PHE A 57 -1.39 16.65 -4.79
N ASP A 58 -1.84 17.87 -4.96
CA ASP A 58 -1.00 19.03 -5.30
C ASP A 58 -0.53 19.85 -4.07
N GLY A 59 -0.86 19.38 -2.87
CA GLY A 59 -0.55 20.07 -1.62
C GLY A 59 -1.64 21.05 -1.16
N THR A 60 -2.69 21.27 -1.94
CA THR A 60 -3.75 22.26 -1.67
C THR A 60 -5.16 21.75 -1.85
N SER A 61 -5.41 20.91 -2.85
CA SER A 61 -6.73 20.42 -3.23
C SER A 61 -7.02 19.03 -2.67
N ARG A 62 -8.29 18.80 -2.31
CA ARG A 62 -8.87 17.51 -1.92
C ARG A 62 -9.65 16.84 -3.05
N ASP A 63 -9.67 17.43 -4.25
CA ASP A 63 -10.61 17.09 -5.35
C ASP A 63 -10.54 15.65 -5.84
N GLN A 64 -9.43 14.94 -5.58
CA GLN A 64 -9.25 13.54 -5.94
C GLN A 64 -9.65 12.55 -4.82
N TRP A 65 -10.10 13.05 -3.66
CA TRP A 65 -10.30 12.28 -2.44
C TRP A 65 -11.61 12.61 -1.74
N HIS A 66 -12.21 11.62 -1.08
CA HIS A 66 -13.34 11.78 -0.17
C HIS A 66 -13.21 10.82 1.02
N GLY A 67 -14.04 10.98 2.04
CA GLY A 67 -14.07 10.08 3.19
C GLY A 67 -14.77 8.77 2.85
N TYR A 68 -14.23 7.64 3.31
CA TYR A 68 -14.82 6.32 3.08
C TYR A 68 -16.24 6.23 3.63
N ASN A 69 -17.20 5.85 2.80
CA ASN A 69 -18.64 5.85 3.09
C ASN A 69 -19.19 7.23 3.54
N LEU A 70 -18.56 8.33 3.14
CA LEU A 70 -19.01 9.69 3.43
C LEU A 70 -19.30 10.47 2.15
N SER A 71 -20.23 11.40 2.23
CA SER A 71 -20.53 12.34 1.14
C SER A 71 -19.51 13.48 0.99
N GLY A 72 -18.49 13.55 1.84
CA GLY A 72 -17.52 14.63 1.89
C GLY A 72 -16.15 14.19 2.43
N PHE A 73 -15.34 15.16 2.77
CA PHE A 73 -14.00 14.93 3.31
C PHE A 73 -14.03 15.06 4.84
N PRO A 74 -13.49 14.10 5.62
CA PRO A 74 -13.60 14.10 7.07
C PRO A 74 -12.70 15.15 7.73
N ASP A 75 -13.15 15.77 8.81
CA ASP A 75 -12.43 16.82 9.54
C ASP A 75 -11.15 16.32 10.24
N SER A 76 -11.04 15.01 10.46
CA SER A 76 -9.83 14.37 10.98
C SER A 76 -8.63 14.45 10.03
N TRP A 77 -8.86 14.79 8.77
CA TRP A 77 -7.82 15.04 7.78
C TRP A 77 -7.76 16.51 7.39
N THR A 78 -6.59 17.13 7.54
CA THR A 78 -6.32 18.52 7.17
C THR A 78 -5.26 18.58 6.09
N ILE A 79 -5.12 19.76 5.45
CA ILE A 79 -3.95 20.07 4.62
C ILE A 79 -3.10 21.06 5.41
N GLU A 80 -1.92 20.63 5.83
CA GLU A 80 -0.96 21.42 6.58
C GLU A 80 0.41 21.36 5.86
N ASP A 81 1.00 22.51 5.58
CA ASP A 81 2.31 22.62 4.91
C ASP A 81 2.46 21.75 3.65
N GLY A 82 1.40 21.71 2.83
CA GLY A 82 1.37 20.89 1.61
C GLY A 82 1.27 19.38 1.86
N THR A 83 0.81 18.95 3.00
CA THR A 83 0.63 17.51 3.32
C THR A 83 -0.82 17.19 3.67
N PHE A 84 -1.32 16.02 3.27
CA PHE A 84 -2.44 15.43 3.99
C PHE A 84 -1.95 15.05 5.38
N THR A 85 -2.52 15.70 6.38
CA THR A 85 -2.18 15.49 7.79
C THR A 85 -3.35 14.86 8.51
N MET A 86 -3.12 13.69 9.07
CA MET A 86 -4.07 13.05 9.95
C MET A 86 -3.95 13.68 11.35
N ASN A 87 -4.99 14.36 11.79
CA ASN A 87 -5.10 15.06 13.08
C ASN A 87 -6.23 14.49 13.90
N SER A 88 -6.28 13.16 14.05
CA SER A 88 -7.33 12.54 14.85
C SER A 88 -7.31 13.03 16.29
N LYS A 89 -8.52 13.25 16.81
CA LYS A 89 -8.74 13.57 18.22
C LYS A 89 -9.24 12.36 19.02
N GLY A 90 -9.26 11.18 18.38
CA GLY A 90 -9.88 9.96 18.89
C GLY A 90 -11.41 10.03 18.85
N GLY A 91 -12.06 9.03 18.27
CA GLY A 91 -13.52 8.93 18.27
C GLY A 91 -14.10 8.32 16.99
N GLN A 92 -15.44 8.35 16.89
CA GLN A 92 -16.19 7.79 15.73
C GLN A 92 -15.99 8.59 14.42
N GLU A 93 -15.36 9.75 14.48
CA GLU A 93 -15.09 10.63 13.34
C GLU A 93 -13.74 10.32 12.65
N ASP A 94 -13.01 9.32 13.16
CA ASP A 94 -11.75 8.86 12.55
C ASP A 94 -12.07 8.02 11.33
N GLN A 95 -12.19 8.70 10.19
CA GLN A 95 -12.52 8.08 8.91
C GLN A 95 -11.30 8.06 8.01
N ASP A 96 -11.15 6.96 7.27
CA ASP A 96 -10.19 6.87 6.17
C ASP A 96 -10.62 7.79 5.02
N ILE A 97 -9.65 8.26 4.26
CA ILE A 97 -9.92 8.93 2.98
C ILE A 97 -9.56 7.99 1.83
N ILE A 98 -10.37 8.02 0.78
CA ILE A 98 -10.20 7.18 -0.40
C ILE A 98 -10.13 8.02 -1.68
N THR A 99 -9.47 7.50 -2.70
CA THR A 99 -9.48 8.11 -4.05
C THR A 99 -10.88 8.11 -4.63
N ASN A 100 -11.28 9.16 -5.38
CA ASN A 100 -12.57 9.19 -6.07
C ASN A 100 -12.65 8.14 -7.18
N LYS A 101 -11.53 7.84 -7.83
CA LYS A 101 -11.43 6.84 -8.89
C LYS A 101 -11.01 5.48 -8.32
N LYS A 102 -11.55 4.40 -8.89
CA LYS A 102 -11.09 3.03 -8.68
C LYS A 102 -9.95 2.70 -9.65
N TYR A 103 -9.05 1.82 -9.22
CA TYR A 103 -7.87 1.39 -9.99
C TYR A 103 -7.75 -0.13 -9.97
N LYS A 104 -7.36 -0.71 -11.11
CA LYS A 104 -7.19 -2.17 -11.27
C LYS A 104 -5.72 -2.57 -11.23
N SER A 105 -4.94 -2.18 -12.23
CA SER A 105 -3.48 -2.36 -12.28
C SER A 105 -2.81 -1.00 -12.28
N PHE A 106 -1.93 -0.76 -11.33
CA PHE A 106 -1.33 0.55 -11.11
C PHE A 106 -0.02 0.49 -10.33
N ALA A 107 0.73 1.58 -10.41
CA ALA A 107 1.80 1.91 -9.48
C ALA A 107 1.40 3.18 -8.72
N PHE A 108 1.31 3.11 -7.40
CA PHE A 108 0.99 4.23 -6.51
C PHE A 108 2.19 4.62 -5.67
N SER A 109 2.72 5.82 -5.90
CA SER A 109 3.84 6.38 -5.14
C SER A 109 3.33 7.36 -4.09
N PHE A 110 3.96 7.33 -2.92
CA PHE A 110 3.66 8.22 -1.82
C PHE A 110 4.87 8.41 -0.90
N ASP A 111 4.97 9.59 -0.30
CA ASP A 111 5.85 9.82 0.84
C ASP A 111 5.02 9.90 2.11
N PHE A 112 5.55 9.36 3.20
CA PHE A 112 4.92 9.44 4.52
C PHE A 112 5.94 9.80 5.61
N LYS A 113 5.44 10.41 6.68
CA LYS A 113 6.21 10.72 7.90
C LYS A 113 5.37 10.38 9.12
N LEU A 114 5.99 9.76 10.12
CA LEU A 114 5.33 9.28 11.34
C LEU A 114 5.71 10.11 12.55
N THR A 115 4.77 10.27 13.49
CA THR A 115 5.08 10.59 14.88
C THR A 115 5.41 9.32 15.67
N LYS A 116 5.96 9.48 16.87
CA LYS A 116 6.23 8.37 17.78
C LYS A 116 4.95 7.61 18.11
N GLY A 117 4.99 6.29 17.95
CA GLY A 117 3.85 5.39 18.17
C GLY A 117 2.71 5.56 17.18
N ALA A 118 2.95 6.18 16.01
CA ALA A 118 1.92 6.36 14.99
C ALA A 118 1.62 5.07 14.24
N ASN A 119 0.35 4.95 13.79
CA ASN A 119 -0.14 3.87 12.95
C ASN A 119 -1.04 4.43 11.85
N SER A 120 -0.91 3.89 10.65
CA SER A 120 -1.66 4.16 9.44
C SER A 120 -1.43 3.02 8.43
N GLY A 121 -1.95 3.16 7.21
CA GLY A 121 -1.76 2.20 6.13
C GLY A 121 -2.21 2.74 4.79
N ILE A 122 -1.70 2.14 3.71
CA ILE A 122 -2.29 2.28 2.37
C ILE A 122 -3.08 1.02 2.10
N ILE A 123 -4.40 1.14 2.06
CA ILE A 123 -5.30 0.02 1.75
C ILE A 123 -5.70 0.17 0.28
N PHE A 124 -5.62 -0.89 -0.50
CA PHE A 124 -5.83 -0.82 -1.94
C PHE A 124 -6.85 -1.83 -2.44
N GLN A 125 -7.41 -1.58 -3.63
CA GLN A 125 -8.52 -2.36 -4.19
C GLN A 125 -9.72 -2.40 -3.24
N VAL A 126 -9.97 -1.27 -2.56
CA VAL A 126 -11.06 -1.10 -1.60
C VAL A 126 -12.41 -1.01 -2.32
N GLU A 127 -13.38 -1.79 -1.86
CA GLU A 127 -14.77 -1.61 -2.25
C GLU A 127 -15.47 -0.68 -1.27
N GLU A 128 -15.95 0.46 -1.77
CA GLU A 128 -16.77 1.38 -1.00
C GLU A 128 -18.22 0.91 -1.00
N ASN A 129 -18.69 0.46 0.16
CA ASN A 129 -20.06 0.01 0.34
C ASN A 129 -20.42 0.09 1.83
N PRO A 130 -21.60 0.63 2.21
CA PRO A 130 -22.01 0.76 3.61
C PRO A 130 -22.09 -0.55 4.41
N LYS A 131 -22.12 -1.71 3.73
CA LYS A 131 -22.06 -3.02 4.42
C LYS A 131 -20.70 -3.29 5.07
N TYR A 132 -19.63 -2.64 4.58
CA TYR A 132 -18.29 -2.74 5.14
C TYR A 132 -18.02 -1.52 6.02
N LYS A 133 -17.70 -1.76 7.26
CA LYS A 133 -17.43 -0.68 8.22
C LYS A 133 -16.07 -0.01 7.92
N PHE A 134 -15.09 -0.79 7.46
CA PHE A 134 -13.74 -0.33 7.26
C PHE A 134 -13.17 -0.77 5.89
N PRO A 135 -12.30 0.02 5.26
CA PRO A 135 -11.63 -0.33 4.00
C PRO A 135 -10.89 -1.67 4.02
N TYR A 136 -10.26 -2.03 5.15
CA TYR A 136 -9.50 -3.28 5.30
C TYR A 136 -10.35 -4.55 5.26
N GLU A 137 -11.68 -4.45 5.36
CA GLU A 137 -12.57 -5.61 5.21
C GLU A 137 -12.56 -6.17 3.78
N THR A 138 -12.15 -5.34 2.82
CA THR A 138 -12.07 -5.71 1.40
C THR A 138 -10.68 -5.60 0.81
N GLY A 139 -9.88 -4.60 1.23
CA GLY A 139 -8.59 -4.26 0.64
C GLY A 139 -7.39 -4.75 1.44
N PRO A 140 -6.35 -5.30 0.77
CA PRO A 140 -5.06 -5.52 1.39
C PRO A 140 -4.39 -4.20 1.81
N GLU A 141 -3.49 -4.29 2.80
CA GLU A 141 -2.87 -3.12 3.42
C GLU A 141 -1.34 -3.17 3.34
N PHE A 142 -0.74 -2.10 2.80
CA PHE A 142 0.66 -1.77 3.00
C PHE A 142 0.80 -1.06 4.35
N GLN A 143 1.34 -1.75 5.35
CA GLN A 143 1.42 -1.28 6.73
C GLN A 143 2.36 -0.09 6.89
N ILE A 144 1.89 0.96 7.58
CA ILE A 144 2.64 2.17 7.93
C ILE A 144 2.53 2.40 9.44
N ILE A 145 3.55 1.99 10.20
CA ILE A 145 3.54 2.01 11.66
C ILE A 145 4.92 2.32 12.23
N ASP A 146 4.97 3.07 13.32
CA ASP A 146 6.16 3.13 14.17
C ASP A 146 6.17 1.92 15.11
N HIS A 147 6.63 0.79 14.60
CA HIS A 147 6.65 -0.47 15.32
C HIS A 147 7.70 -0.53 16.45
N GLU A 148 8.71 0.36 16.42
CA GLU A 148 9.73 0.43 17.46
C GLU A 148 9.22 1.07 18.75
N ASN A 149 8.24 1.97 18.64
CA ASN A 149 7.60 2.64 19.78
C ASN A 149 6.14 2.25 19.98
N TRP A 150 5.66 1.19 19.31
CA TRP A 150 4.32 0.65 19.52
C TRP A 150 4.23 0.01 20.93
N PRO A 151 3.14 0.25 21.69
CA PRO A 151 3.08 -0.20 23.08
C PRO A 151 3.04 -1.72 23.24
N ASP A 152 2.49 -2.43 22.27
CA ASP A 152 2.35 -3.89 22.31
C ASP A 152 3.40 -4.58 21.46
N LYS A 153 3.71 -5.83 21.78
CA LYS A 153 4.56 -6.68 20.94
C LYS A 153 3.85 -6.95 19.61
N LEU A 154 4.50 -6.61 18.52
CA LEU A 154 4.02 -6.89 17.16
C LEU A 154 4.67 -8.17 16.61
N GLU A 155 3.90 -8.88 15.79
CA GLU A 155 4.41 -9.96 14.96
C GLU A 155 5.06 -9.38 13.68
N ASP A 156 5.94 -10.15 13.04
CA ASP A 156 6.69 -9.67 11.86
C ASP A 156 5.79 -9.19 10.70
N TRP A 157 4.59 -9.73 10.56
CA TRP A 157 3.61 -9.29 9.56
C TRP A 157 2.79 -8.04 9.93
N GLN A 158 3.07 -7.43 11.11
CA GLN A 158 2.40 -6.21 11.59
C GLN A 158 3.31 -4.98 11.56
N ILE A 159 4.60 -5.16 11.25
CA ILE A 159 5.58 -4.08 11.27
C ILE A 159 5.54 -3.24 9.97
N LEU A 160 6.18 -2.08 10.00
CA LEU A 160 6.29 -1.19 8.86
C LEU A 160 6.78 -1.89 7.60
N GLY A 161 6.06 -1.72 6.51
CA GLY A 161 6.37 -2.29 5.20
C GLY A 161 5.77 -3.66 4.94
N ALA A 162 5.14 -4.31 5.93
CA ALA A 162 4.42 -5.58 5.74
C ALA A 162 3.20 -5.40 4.82
N ASN A 163 2.76 -6.48 4.16
CA ASN A 163 1.35 -6.63 3.83
C ASN A 163 0.66 -7.15 5.09
N TYR A 164 -0.09 -6.28 5.76
CA TYR A 164 -0.57 -6.47 7.13
C TYR A 164 -1.32 -7.80 7.31
N ALA A 165 -0.92 -8.56 8.33
CA ALA A 165 -1.44 -9.88 8.69
C ALA A 165 -1.39 -10.92 7.55
N MET A 166 -0.52 -10.70 6.53
CA MET A 166 -0.31 -11.62 5.41
C MET A 166 1.18 -11.93 5.20
N TYR A 167 1.99 -10.93 4.87
CA TYR A 167 3.40 -11.10 4.53
C TYR A 167 4.29 -10.15 5.31
N PRO A 168 5.29 -10.66 6.05
CA PRO A 168 6.29 -9.81 6.69
C PRO A 168 7.20 -9.14 5.65
N PRO A 169 7.81 -8.00 5.97
CA PRO A 169 8.76 -7.36 5.09
C PRO A 169 10.07 -8.18 5.00
N LEU A 170 10.61 -8.31 3.79
CA LEU A 170 11.88 -9.00 3.49
C LEU A 170 13.11 -8.20 3.95
N ALA A 171 12.96 -6.88 4.10
CA ALA A 171 14.00 -5.95 4.53
C ALA A 171 13.38 -4.79 5.31
N LYS A 172 14.18 -4.05 6.06
CA LYS A 172 13.76 -2.95 6.94
C LYS A 172 14.46 -1.63 6.57
N PRO A 173 14.28 -1.08 5.34
CA PRO A 173 14.97 0.11 4.86
C PRO A 173 14.32 1.42 5.33
N TYR A 174 13.49 1.38 6.37
CA TYR A 174 12.79 2.56 6.88
C TYR A 174 13.74 3.55 7.54
N LYS A 175 13.34 4.82 7.51
CA LYS A 175 14.00 5.92 8.21
C LYS A 175 13.34 6.15 9.57
N PRO A 176 14.04 6.76 10.52
CA PRO A 176 13.52 7.05 11.85
C PRO A 176 12.24 7.89 11.85
N VAL A 177 11.49 7.81 12.95
CA VAL A 177 10.35 8.70 13.24
C VAL A 177 10.73 10.16 13.05
N GLY A 178 9.83 10.93 12.41
CA GLY A 178 10.07 12.34 12.07
C GLY A 178 10.77 12.56 10.72
N GLU A 179 11.28 11.50 10.07
CA GLU A 179 11.85 11.57 8.73
C GLU A 179 10.87 11.13 7.65
N TRP A 180 11.03 11.67 6.43
CA TRP A 180 10.23 11.28 5.27
C TRP A 180 10.73 9.96 4.69
N ASN A 181 9.83 8.98 4.63
CA ASN A 181 9.98 7.74 3.88
C ASN A 181 9.29 7.87 2.52
N SER A 182 9.84 7.21 1.49
CA SER A 182 9.27 7.16 0.15
C SER A 182 8.91 5.73 -0.21
N ALA A 183 7.69 5.51 -0.67
CA ALA A 183 7.18 4.18 -0.97
C ALA A 183 6.55 4.10 -2.36
N LEU A 184 6.46 2.89 -2.88
CA LEU A 184 5.74 2.55 -4.10
C LEU A 184 4.99 1.23 -3.88
N LEU A 185 3.71 1.24 -4.16
CA LEU A 185 2.86 0.07 -4.26
C LEU A 185 2.61 -0.21 -5.75
N VAL A 186 2.94 -1.40 -6.22
CA VAL A 186 2.65 -1.85 -7.59
C VAL A 186 1.67 -3.01 -7.53
N VAL A 187 0.57 -2.88 -8.23
CA VAL A 187 -0.43 -3.92 -8.46
C VAL A 187 -0.50 -4.17 -9.96
N ASP A 188 0.01 -5.32 -10.41
CA ASP A 188 0.03 -5.74 -11.82
C ASP A 188 -0.74 -7.05 -11.97
N GLY A 189 -2.02 -6.93 -12.28
CA GLY A 189 -2.95 -8.06 -12.19
C GLY A 189 -3.04 -8.61 -10.77
N ASN A 190 -2.64 -9.86 -10.58
CA ASN A 190 -2.61 -10.51 -9.26
C ASN A 190 -1.28 -10.32 -8.52
N HIS A 191 -0.25 -9.84 -9.21
CA HIS A 191 1.06 -9.62 -8.59
C HIS A 191 1.12 -8.29 -7.86
N VAL A 192 1.57 -8.32 -6.61
CA VAL A 192 1.70 -7.13 -5.76
C VAL A 192 3.14 -7.01 -5.28
N THR A 193 3.74 -5.83 -5.49
CA THR A 193 5.08 -5.50 -4.99
C THR A 193 5.03 -4.21 -4.16
N GLN A 194 5.59 -4.25 -2.97
CA GLN A 194 5.77 -3.10 -2.08
C GLN A 194 7.24 -2.71 -2.03
N VAL A 195 7.54 -1.45 -2.35
CA VAL A 195 8.90 -0.87 -2.31
C VAL A 195 8.92 0.22 -1.24
N LEU A 196 9.91 0.18 -0.36
CA LEU A 196 10.16 1.18 0.65
C LEU A 196 11.59 1.70 0.52
N ASN A 197 11.76 3.02 0.35
CA ASN A 197 13.06 3.68 0.19
C ASN A 197 13.98 3.01 -0.87
N GLY A 198 13.37 2.55 -1.99
CA GLY A 198 14.09 1.92 -3.11
C GLY A 198 14.39 0.43 -2.94
N VAL A 199 13.93 -0.20 -1.86
CA VAL A 199 14.11 -1.63 -1.59
C VAL A 199 12.76 -2.35 -1.63
N ILE A 200 12.67 -3.49 -2.33
CA ILE A 200 11.48 -4.34 -2.30
C ILE A 200 11.36 -4.95 -0.91
N VAL A 201 10.24 -4.68 -0.23
CA VAL A 201 9.96 -5.18 1.11
C VAL A 201 8.94 -6.31 1.11
N VAL A 202 8.02 -6.34 0.15
CA VAL A 202 7.04 -7.42 -0.03
C VAL A 202 6.82 -7.67 -1.51
N SER A 203 6.71 -8.93 -1.92
CA SER A 203 6.32 -9.35 -3.26
C SER A 203 5.52 -10.64 -3.15
N TYR A 204 4.32 -10.68 -3.73
CA TYR A 204 3.44 -11.86 -3.67
C TYR A 204 2.45 -11.91 -4.83
N GLU A 205 1.86 -13.10 -5.01
CA GLU A 205 0.81 -13.36 -5.99
C GLU A 205 -0.52 -13.56 -5.25
N LYS A 206 -1.50 -12.66 -5.45
CA LYS A 206 -2.88 -12.83 -4.98
C LYS A 206 -3.46 -14.12 -5.54
N TYR A 207 -4.30 -14.78 -4.76
CA TYR A 207 -4.99 -16.01 -5.12
C TYR A 207 -4.09 -17.25 -5.33
N SER A 208 -2.77 -17.14 -5.11
CA SER A 208 -1.90 -18.32 -4.99
C SER A 208 -2.32 -19.19 -3.81
N ASP A 209 -1.88 -20.45 -3.78
CA ASP A 209 -2.20 -21.35 -2.67
C ASP A 209 -1.61 -20.85 -1.35
N ASP A 210 -0.41 -20.23 -1.37
CA ASP A 210 0.18 -19.59 -0.18
C ASP A 210 -0.67 -18.41 0.29
N TRP A 211 -1.10 -17.53 -0.62
CA TRP A 211 -1.96 -16.40 -0.28
C TRP A 211 -3.29 -16.86 0.33
N LYS A 212 -3.96 -17.85 -0.29
CA LYS A 212 -5.22 -18.43 0.22
C LYS A 212 -5.03 -19.02 1.61
N LYS A 213 -3.97 -19.80 1.79
CA LYS A 213 -3.64 -20.38 3.10
C LYS A 213 -3.48 -19.32 4.19
N ARG A 214 -2.78 -18.22 3.91
CA ARG A 214 -2.57 -17.13 4.86
C ARG A 214 -3.88 -16.42 5.19
N ARG A 215 -4.67 -16.09 4.16
CA ARG A 215 -5.98 -15.46 4.32
C ARG A 215 -6.91 -16.32 5.18
N ASP A 216 -6.99 -17.62 4.89
CA ASP A 216 -7.96 -18.52 5.51
C ASP A 216 -7.54 -19.02 6.91
N SER A 217 -6.30 -18.81 7.32
CA SER A 217 -5.76 -19.28 8.62
C SER A 217 -5.44 -18.17 9.62
N GLY A 218 -5.55 -16.90 9.24
CA GLY A 218 -5.19 -15.74 10.07
C GLY A 218 -6.36 -14.81 10.35
N LYS A 219 -6.05 -13.54 10.63
CA LYS A 219 -7.03 -12.47 10.87
C LYS A 219 -8.12 -12.41 9.80
N TRP A 220 -7.76 -12.67 8.55
CA TRP A 220 -8.64 -12.47 7.40
C TRP A 220 -9.65 -13.59 7.18
N ALA A 221 -9.55 -14.69 7.93
CA ALA A 221 -10.56 -15.77 7.91
C ALA A 221 -11.97 -15.26 8.30
N ASP A 222 -12.04 -14.23 9.14
CA ASP A 222 -13.29 -13.61 9.57
C ASP A 222 -13.82 -12.55 8.58
N TYR A 223 -13.07 -12.25 7.52
CA TYR A 223 -13.39 -11.23 6.51
C TYR A 223 -13.52 -11.87 5.11
N PRO A 224 -14.70 -12.43 4.76
CA PRO A 224 -14.88 -13.26 3.55
C PRO A 224 -14.65 -12.50 2.24
N ASP A 225 -14.76 -11.18 2.26
CA ASP A 225 -14.56 -10.33 1.09
C ASP A 225 -13.15 -9.69 1.03
N TYR A 226 -12.23 -10.04 1.96
CA TYR A 226 -10.85 -9.57 1.93
C TYR A 226 -10.09 -10.04 0.68
N GLY A 227 -9.54 -9.07 -0.06
CA GLY A 227 -8.80 -9.31 -1.30
C GLY A 227 -9.64 -9.84 -2.47
N LYS A 228 -10.97 -9.75 -2.39
CA LYS A 228 -11.90 -10.29 -3.40
C LYS A 228 -11.95 -9.43 -4.67
N TYR A 229 -11.75 -8.14 -4.53
CA TYR A 229 -11.89 -7.18 -5.62
C TYR A 229 -10.57 -6.98 -6.36
N ASP A 230 -10.63 -6.93 -7.70
CA ASP A 230 -9.45 -6.69 -8.56
C ASP A 230 -9.34 -5.22 -8.97
N GLU A 231 -10.39 -4.45 -8.74
CA GLU A 231 -10.46 -3.01 -8.97
C GLU A 231 -11.11 -2.36 -7.76
N GLY A 232 -10.56 -1.25 -7.29
CA GLY A 232 -11.08 -0.55 -6.12
C GLY A 232 -10.36 0.75 -5.84
N HIS A 233 -10.80 1.43 -4.80
CA HIS A 233 -10.20 2.67 -4.34
C HIS A 233 -8.85 2.41 -3.63
N ILE A 234 -8.03 3.45 -3.53
CA ILE A 234 -6.86 3.49 -2.67
C ILE A 234 -7.22 4.32 -1.44
N SER A 235 -6.99 3.78 -0.25
CA SER A 235 -7.29 4.43 1.03
C SER A 235 -6.01 4.86 1.74
N LEU A 236 -6.03 6.04 2.36
CA LEU A 236 -5.12 6.44 3.43
C LEU A 236 -5.84 6.20 4.76
N GLN A 237 -5.29 5.27 5.56
CA GLN A 237 -5.94 4.84 6.80
C GLN A 237 -5.76 5.87 7.91
N ASN A 238 -6.84 6.14 8.65
CA ASN A 238 -6.83 6.86 9.91
C ASN A 238 -6.89 5.87 11.08
N HIS A 239 -5.82 5.83 11.88
CA HIS A 239 -5.74 4.99 13.08
C HIS A 239 -5.57 5.81 14.36
N GLY A 240 -6.06 7.05 14.38
CA GLY A 240 -6.09 7.89 15.56
C GLY A 240 -4.78 8.56 15.94
N THR A 241 -3.74 8.51 15.10
CA THR A 241 -2.42 9.07 15.40
C THR A 241 -1.92 9.95 14.26
N LYS A 242 -1.05 10.93 14.56
CA LYS A 242 -0.61 11.90 13.56
C LYS A 242 0.38 11.30 12.56
N VAL A 243 -0.01 11.33 11.29
CA VAL A 243 0.78 10.93 10.12
C VAL A 243 0.65 11.99 9.03
N TRP A 244 1.70 12.18 8.24
CA TRP A 244 1.70 13.09 7.09
C TRP A 244 1.97 12.33 5.80
N TYR A 245 1.21 12.69 4.73
CA TYR A 245 1.37 12.18 3.38
C TYR A 245 1.58 13.31 2.38
N ARG A 246 2.45 13.06 1.40
CA ARG A 246 2.70 13.96 0.26
C ARG A 246 3.18 13.18 -0.95
N ASN A 247 3.38 13.83 -2.08
CA ASN A 247 3.89 13.22 -3.31
C ASN A 247 3.04 12.03 -3.78
N LEU A 248 1.72 12.14 -3.63
CA LEU A 248 0.79 11.08 -4.04
C LEU A 248 0.66 11.08 -5.55
N LYS A 249 1.25 10.09 -6.22
CA LYS A 249 1.28 9.95 -7.68
C LYS A 249 0.84 8.56 -8.08
N ILE A 250 0.14 8.45 -9.21
CA ILE A 250 -0.31 7.16 -9.74
C ILE A 250 0.02 7.03 -11.21
N LYS A 251 0.27 5.80 -11.65
CA LYS A 251 0.40 5.39 -13.04
C LYS A 251 -0.40 4.13 -13.23
N GLU A 252 -1.32 4.14 -14.19
CA GLU A 252 -2.14 2.98 -14.57
C GLU A 252 -1.48 2.21 -15.73
N PHE A 253 -1.73 0.89 -15.83
CA PHE A 253 -1.26 0.03 -16.91
C PHE A 253 -2.11 -1.23 -17.08
#